data_8de35d86cc20abd9c4c7e19a89075d1d
#
_entry.id   8de35d86cc20abd9c4c7e19a89075d1d
#
_cell.length_a   1.000
_cell.length_b   1.000
_cell.length_c   1.000
_cell.angle_alpha   90.00
_cell.angle_beta   90.00
_cell.angle_gamma   90.00
#
_symmetry.space_group_name_H-M   'P 1'
#
loop_
_entity.id
_entity.type
_entity.pdbx_description
1 polymer ?
#
loop_
_entity_poly.entity_id
_entity_poly.type
_entity_poly.pdbx_seq_one_letter_code
_entity_poly.pdbx_strand_id
1 'polypeptide(L)'
;MIRFSFFLLFVLIVTVLPVKAQPPFYFGADLSYVNQMEDCGVVYREQGQPKEVFQIFADHHCNLVRLRLWHTPAWCDTLNAGLRYSDLNDVQKSLARAKAKGMQALLDFHLSDTWADPGRQLVPTAWEGVVNNLPLLKDSVYNYISSTLISLNAKGLLPEMVQIGNETNRGILLSPAVDAAGWSLDWNRNSQLFKRAIQAVRDVESQTGKQIKVALHISGPTNAGWLMQGFWANGVTDFDVIGLSYYWAWHKPTTISEVGDIISGLKQNYPGKAVMIFETGYAWTNQWEDSANNIITETDPVYGSASPENQQNWLVDLTQEVIDRGGSGVLYWEPAWQSSVCWTPWGQGSHQEHATFFDFQDNLLEGGGMDFMTYPYEHLVSTNAPASAEPSRVWLDNSQRNIHIYVPGKIAGNPLKITLLNSQGVQVFSLNIDQNTGSELEFGIPDLPAGLYYCAVYESGMIKAVQGLVLVK
;
A
#
# COMPACT_ATOMS: atom_id res chain seq x y z
N MET A 1 62.33 -10.23 -41.06
CA MET A 1 60.91 -10.62 -40.92
C MET A 1 60.47 -10.34 -39.49
N ILE A 2 59.81 -9.20 -39.29
CA ILE A 2 59.35 -8.77 -37.98
C ILE A 2 57.84 -9.25 -37.86
N ARG A 3 57.59 -10.13 -36.93
CA ARG A 3 56.20 -10.59 -36.63
C ARG A 3 55.53 -9.61 -35.65
N PHE A 4 54.50 -8.90 -36.11
CA PHE A 4 53.65 -8.12 -35.30
C PHE A 4 52.53 -9.07 -34.74
N SER A 5 52.52 -9.27 -33.42
CA SER A 5 51.40 -9.93 -32.74
C SER A 5 50.37 -8.86 -32.34
N PHE A 6 49.21 -8.92 -32.96
CA PHE A 6 48.05 -8.11 -32.54
C PHE A 6 47.42 -8.74 -31.30
N PHE A 7 47.51 -8.07 -30.16
CA PHE A 7 46.69 -8.39 -28.99
C PHE A 7 45.32 -7.70 -29.12
N LEU A 8 44.27 -8.49 -29.32
CA LEU A 8 42.90 -8.02 -29.32
C LEU A 8 42.48 -7.85 -27.87
N LEU A 9 42.34 -6.60 -27.40
CA LEU A 9 41.82 -6.29 -26.08
C LEU A 9 40.29 -6.37 -26.14
N PHE A 10 39.70 -7.48 -25.60
CA PHE A 10 38.25 -7.59 -25.40
C PHE A 10 37.88 -6.79 -24.18
N VAL A 11 37.28 -5.60 -24.34
CA VAL A 11 36.64 -4.84 -23.27
C VAL A 11 35.25 -5.43 -23.06
N LEU A 12 35.11 -6.21 -22.02
CA LEU A 12 33.80 -6.71 -21.58
C LEU A 12 33.03 -5.57 -20.87
N ILE A 13 32.11 -4.94 -21.57
CA ILE A 13 31.16 -3.97 -20.94
C ILE A 13 30.19 -4.77 -20.08
N VAL A 14 30.46 -4.82 -18.79
CA VAL A 14 29.48 -5.34 -17.80
C VAL A 14 28.44 -4.26 -17.62
N THR A 15 27.25 -4.44 -18.23
CA THR A 15 26.06 -3.63 -17.90
C THR A 15 25.61 -4.01 -16.51
N VAL A 16 25.92 -3.18 -15.53
CA VAL A 16 25.32 -3.24 -14.20
C VAL A 16 23.85 -2.86 -14.37
N LEU A 17 22.97 -3.86 -14.40
CA LEU A 17 21.54 -3.59 -14.28
C LEU A 17 21.28 -3.01 -12.88
N PRO A 18 20.67 -1.83 -12.76
CA PRO A 18 20.35 -1.29 -11.45
C PRO A 18 19.41 -2.28 -10.76
N VAL A 19 19.81 -2.81 -9.62
CA VAL A 19 18.90 -3.50 -8.72
C VAL A 19 17.88 -2.43 -8.30
N LYS A 20 16.65 -2.54 -8.81
CA LYS A 20 15.56 -1.69 -8.33
C LYS A 20 15.41 -1.97 -6.83
N ALA A 21 15.66 -0.95 -6.02
CA ALA A 21 15.30 -1.02 -4.61
C ALA A 21 13.84 -1.48 -4.52
N GLN A 22 13.56 -2.46 -3.67
CA GLN A 22 12.16 -2.83 -3.44
C GLN A 22 11.42 -1.59 -2.92
N PRO A 23 10.21 -1.33 -3.41
CA PRO A 23 9.42 -0.22 -2.90
C PRO A 23 9.21 -0.41 -1.39
N PRO A 24 9.18 0.69 -0.60
CA PRO A 24 8.93 0.60 0.83
C PRO A 24 7.59 -0.09 1.08
N PHE A 25 7.50 -0.82 2.19
CA PHE A 25 6.22 -1.33 2.67
C PHE A 25 5.34 -0.14 3.08
N TYR A 26 4.06 -0.20 2.71
CA TYR A 26 3.12 0.86 3.02
C TYR A 26 2.40 0.58 4.33
N PHE A 27 2.68 1.40 5.33
CA PHE A 27 1.86 1.55 6.53
C PHE A 27 0.91 2.71 6.28
N GLY A 28 -0.38 2.44 6.22
CA GLY A 28 -1.32 3.46 5.79
C GLY A 28 -2.58 3.58 6.64
N ALA A 29 -3.26 4.70 6.41
CA ALA A 29 -4.54 5.01 7.02
C ALA A 29 -5.45 5.72 6.01
N ASP A 30 -6.74 5.37 6.00
CA ASP A 30 -7.76 6.19 5.36
C ASP A 30 -8.14 7.34 6.31
N LEU A 31 -7.93 8.57 5.88
CA LEU A 31 -8.18 9.78 6.68
C LEU A 31 -9.23 10.68 6.02
N SER A 32 -10.17 10.08 5.31
CA SER A 32 -11.14 10.82 4.50
C SER A 32 -12.14 11.63 5.34
N TYR A 33 -12.45 11.22 6.55
CA TYR A 33 -13.38 11.93 7.44
C TYR A 33 -12.72 13.04 8.28
N VAL A 34 -11.40 13.13 8.34
CA VAL A 34 -10.69 13.99 9.28
C VAL A 34 -11.13 15.45 9.23
N ASN A 35 -11.21 16.05 8.03
CA ASN A 35 -11.62 17.47 7.92
C ASN A 35 -13.06 17.68 8.45
N GLN A 36 -13.96 16.73 8.18
CA GLN A 36 -15.33 16.78 8.69
C GLN A 36 -15.35 16.66 10.21
N MET A 37 -14.57 15.77 10.80
CA MET A 37 -14.50 15.60 12.24
C MET A 37 -14.00 16.87 12.94
N GLU A 38 -12.94 17.47 12.44
CA GLU A 38 -12.38 18.72 12.96
C GLU A 38 -13.39 19.89 12.83
N ASP A 39 -14.06 20.02 11.69
CA ASP A 39 -15.11 21.03 11.48
C ASP A 39 -16.30 20.82 12.43
N CYS A 40 -16.56 19.60 12.90
CA CYS A 40 -17.58 19.25 13.88
C CYS A 40 -17.08 19.25 15.34
N GLY A 41 -15.87 19.75 15.59
CA GLY A 41 -15.36 20.03 16.93
C GLY A 41 -14.48 18.94 17.54
N VAL A 42 -14.17 17.86 16.81
CA VAL A 42 -13.18 16.86 17.25
C VAL A 42 -11.80 17.49 17.38
N VAL A 43 -11.13 17.24 18.48
CA VAL A 43 -9.77 17.71 18.75
C VAL A 43 -8.90 16.53 19.12
N TYR A 44 -8.16 16.02 18.15
CA TYR A 44 -7.25 14.90 18.36
C TYR A 44 -6.12 15.25 19.32
N ARG A 45 -5.77 14.30 20.17
CA ARG A 45 -4.76 14.48 21.22
C ARG A 45 -3.80 13.31 21.23
N GLU A 46 -2.56 13.62 21.57
CA GLU A 46 -1.54 12.65 21.92
C GLU A 46 -0.99 13.01 23.31
N GLN A 47 -0.94 12.06 24.21
CA GLN A 47 -0.55 12.28 25.63
C GLN A 47 -1.36 13.41 26.29
N GLY A 48 -2.66 13.49 25.98
CA GLY A 48 -3.59 14.50 26.50
C GLY A 48 -3.43 15.91 25.91
N GLN A 49 -2.49 16.12 24.98
CA GLN A 49 -2.25 17.42 24.35
C GLN A 49 -2.83 17.46 22.92
N PRO A 50 -3.56 18.53 22.54
CA PRO A 50 -4.02 18.71 21.18
C PRO A 50 -2.87 18.64 20.18
N LYS A 51 -3.03 17.85 19.11
CA LYS A 51 -2.02 17.68 18.06
C LYS A 51 -2.70 17.47 16.71
N GLU A 52 -2.12 18.04 15.68
CA GLU A 52 -2.59 17.89 14.31
C GLU A 52 -2.57 16.41 13.90
N VAL A 53 -3.70 15.89 13.46
CA VAL A 53 -3.89 14.44 13.30
C VAL A 53 -2.99 13.83 12.22
N PHE A 54 -2.75 14.50 11.08
CA PHE A 54 -1.79 13.99 10.07
C PHE A 54 -0.36 13.97 10.63
N GLN A 55 -0.02 14.87 11.59
CA GLN A 55 1.27 14.80 12.28
C GLN A 55 1.32 13.59 13.23
N ILE A 56 0.23 13.28 13.96
CA ILE A 56 0.17 12.08 14.79
C ILE A 56 0.47 10.85 13.95
N PHE A 57 -0.24 10.68 12.82
CA PHE A 57 -0.01 9.52 11.93
C PHE A 57 1.41 9.48 11.36
N ALA A 58 1.97 10.62 10.95
CA ALA A 58 3.34 10.68 10.43
C ALA A 58 4.38 10.33 11.49
N ASP A 59 4.21 10.80 12.73
CA ASP A 59 5.11 10.50 13.85
C ASP A 59 5.08 9.01 14.21
N HIS A 60 3.96 8.33 13.94
CA HIS A 60 3.80 6.89 14.09
C HIS A 60 4.07 6.09 12.80
N HIS A 61 4.91 6.62 11.90
CA HIS A 61 5.40 5.96 10.68
C HIS A 61 4.36 5.68 9.60
N CYS A 62 3.15 6.25 9.67
CA CYS A 62 2.25 6.24 8.53
C CYS A 62 2.95 6.89 7.33
N ASN A 63 3.02 6.20 6.20
CA ASN A 63 3.72 6.68 5.01
C ASN A 63 2.81 6.76 3.78
N LEU A 64 1.56 6.28 3.88
CA LEU A 64 0.56 6.35 2.83
C LEU A 64 -0.80 6.72 3.41
N VAL A 65 -1.37 7.85 2.96
CA VAL A 65 -2.73 8.24 3.32
C VAL A 65 -3.67 7.92 2.16
N ARG A 66 -4.71 7.12 2.43
CA ARG A 66 -5.80 6.89 1.48
C ARG A 66 -6.86 7.95 1.66
N LEU A 67 -7.39 8.49 0.55
CA LEU A 67 -8.39 9.55 0.52
C LEU A 67 -9.46 9.20 -0.50
N ARG A 68 -10.69 9.07 -0.03
CA ARG A 68 -11.89 8.85 -0.84
C ARG A 68 -12.27 10.10 -1.59
N LEU A 69 -12.57 9.97 -2.87
CA LEU A 69 -13.11 11.04 -3.71
C LEU A 69 -14.49 10.64 -4.27
N TRP A 70 -15.54 11.27 -3.79
CA TRP A 70 -16.86 11.25 -4.39
C TRP A 70 -16.94 12.28 -5.53
N HIS A 71 -17.76 12.00 -6.53
CA HIS A 71 -17.89 12.88 -7.71
C HIS A 71 -18.58 14.20 -7.36
N THR A 72 -19.80 14.13 -6.84
CA THR A 72 -20.59 15.31 -6.47
C THR A 72 -21.51 14.95 -5.29
N PRO A 73 -20.99 14.91 -4.06
CA PRO A 73 -21.76 14.50 -2.88
C PRO A 73 -22.74 15.60 -2.44
N ALA A 74 -23.75 15.91 -3.28
CA ALA A 74 -24.72 16.97 -3.05
C ALA A 74 -25.60 16.77 -1.79
N TRP A 75 -25.70 15.53 -1.30
CA TRP A 75 -26.37 15.22 -0.03
C TRP A 75 -25.72 15.90 1.17
N CYS A 76 -24.42 16.21 1.10
CA CYS A 76 -23.73 16.97 2.15
C CYS A 76 -24.35 18.38 2.34
N ASP A 77 -24.85 18.98 1.28
CA ASP A 77 -25.35 20.36 1.31
C ASP A 77 -26.49 20.52 2.33
N THR A 78 -27.33 19.49 2.48
CA THR A 78 -28.44 19.48 3.42
C THR A 78 -28.03 19.08 4.83
N LEU A 79 -27.09 18.13 4.94
CA LEU A 79 -26.70 17.55 6.24
C LEU A 79 -25.64 18.39 6.96
N ASN A 80 -24.78 19.09 6.23
CA ASN A 80 -23.60 19.76 6.77
C ASN A 80 -23.58 21.26 6.44
N ALA A 81 -24.74 21.92 6.43
CA ALA A 81 -24.90 23.38 6.21
C ALA A 81 -24.18 23.90 4.94
N GLY A 82 -24.21 23.11 3.87
CA GLY A 82 -23.58 23.45 2.59
C GLY A 82 -22.10 23.06 2.48
N LEU A 83 -21.51 22.50 3.52
CA LEU A 83 -20.13 21.95 3.45
C LEU A 83 -20.15 20.56 2.83
N ARG A 84 -19.30 20.36 1.83
CA ARG A 84 -19.10 19.07 1.17
C ARG A 84 -17.78 18.48 1.60
N TYR A 85 -17.84 17.21 2.01
CA TYR A 85 -16.66 16.42 2.37
C TYR A 85 -16.45 15.29 1.35
N SER A 86 -15.22 14.86 1.21
CA SER A 86 -14.77 13.90 0.21
C SER A 86 -15.08 14.33 -1.24
N ASP A 87 -15.37 15.62 -1.49
CA ASP A 87 -15.31 16.20 -2.82
C ASP A 87 -13.88 16.61 -3.19
N LEU A 88 -13.65 17.11 -4.40
CA LEU A 88 -12.31 17.48 -4.83
C LEU A 88 -11.69 18.61 -3.98
N ASN A 89 -12.49 19.56 -3.47
CA ASN A 89 -11.98 20.66 -2.65
C ASN A 89 -11.53 20.16 -1.28
N ASP A 90 -12.30 19.29 -0.68
CA ASP A 90 -11.98 18.67 0.60
C ASP A 90 -10.76 17.74 0.49
N VAL A 91 -10.73 16.87 -0.52
CA VAL A 91 -9.59 16.00 -0.80
C VAL A 91 -8.30 16.78 -1.04
N GLN A 92 -8.35 17.97 -1.69
CA GLN A 92 -7.17 18.82 -1.85
C GLN A 92 -6.59 19.28 -0.52
N LYS A 93 -7.43 19.59 0.48
CA LYS A 93 -6.96 19.95 1.83
C LYS A 93 -6.22 18.79 2.46
N SER A 94 -6.81 17.58 2.42
CA SER A 94 -6.20 16.37 2.99
C SER A 94 -4.91 15.97 2.27
N LEU A 95 -4.85 16.06 0.93
CA LEU A 95 -3.63 15.84 0.15
C LEU A 95 -2.51 16.80 0.54
N ALA A 96 -2.84 18.08 0.71
CA ALA A 96 -1.87 19.10 1.13
C ALA A 96 -1.32 18.79 2.53
N ARG A 97 -2.18 18.39 3.46
CA ARG A 97 -1.80 17.99 4.83
C ARG A 97 -0.88 16.77 4.81
N ALA A 98 -1.26 15.69 4.12
CA ALA A 98 -0.45 14.47 4.00
C ALA A 98 0.94 14.77 3.41
N LYS A 99 1.00 15.50 2.30
CA LYS A 99 2.28 15.86 1.65
C LYS A 99 3.14 16.78 2.51
N ALA A 100 2.55 17.70 3.27
CA ALA A 100 3.28 18.56 4.21
C ALA A 100 3.96 17.76 5.34
N LYS A 101 3.48 16.55 5.63
CA LYS A 101 4.08 15.60 6.60
C LYS A 101 4.95 14.53 5.94
N GLY A 102 5.21 14.63 4.64
CA GLY A 102 6.04 13.68 3.90
C GLY A 102 5.36 12.34 3.59
N MET A 103 4.07 12.21 3.81
CA MET A 103 3.31 11.01 3.47
C MET A 103 2.91 11.02 1.99
N GLN A 104 2.95 9.84 1.37
CA GLN A 104 2.38 9.60 0.05
C GLN A 104 0.85 9.53 0.12
N ALA A 105 0.19 9.63 -1.04
CA ALA A 105 -1.25 9.57 -1.11
C ALA A 105 -1.74 8.51 -2.12
N LEU A 106 -2.78 7.79 -1.71
CA LEU A 106 -3.63 6.95 -2.54
C LEU A 106 -4.98 7.67 -2.71
N LEU A 107 -5.29 8.13 -3.91
CA LEU A 107 -6.58 8.74 -4.23
C LEU A 107 -7.55 7.69 -4.73
N ASP A 108 -8.62 7.48 -3.98
CA ASP A 108 -9.68 6.54 -4.30
C ASP A 108 -10.82 7.24 -5.06
N PHE A 109 -10.84 7.08 -6.37
CA PHE A 109 -11.98 7.46 -7.19
C PHE A 109 -13.14 6.50 -6.95
N HIS A 110 -14.04 6.82 -6.03
CA HIS A 110 -15.24 6.00 -5.76
C HIS A 110 -16.15 5.86 -7.00
N LEU A 111 -16.05 6.79 -7.95
CA LEU A 111 -16.89 6.87 -9.15
C LEU A 111 -18.40 6.87 -8.83
N SER A 112 -18.74 7.48 -7.71
CA SER A 112 -20.10 7.63 -7.18
C SER A 112 -20.21 8.97 -6.44
N ASP A 113 -21.43 9.42 -6.13
CA ASP A 113 -21.69 10.58 -5.28
C ASP A 113 -21.75 10.20 -3.79
N THR A 114 -21.68 8.91 -3.47
CA THR A 114 -21.79 8.35 -2.12
C THR A 114 -20.95 7.07 -2.04
N TRP A 115 -21.12 6.32 -0.95
CA TRP A 115 -20.46 5.04 -0.76
C TRP A 115 -20.67 4.09 -1.95
N ALA A 116 -19.56 3.55 -2.45
CA ALA A 116 -19.50 2.42 -3.35
C ALA A 116 -18.90 1.22 -2.61
N ASP A 117 -19.61 0.11 -2.60
CA ASP A 117 -19.27 -1.12 -1.87
C ASP A 117 -19.87 -2.34 -2.61
N PRO A 118 -19.70 -3.59 -2.15
CA PRO A 118 -20.29 -4.76 -2.79
C PRO A 118 -21.82 -4.75 -2.88
N GLY A 119 -22.47 -3.98 -2.03
CA GLY A 119 -23.94 -3.77 -2.06
C GLY A 119 -24.39 -2.64 -2.96
N ARG A 120 -23.49 -1.72 -3.36
CA ARG A 120 -23.86 -0.49 -4.06
C ARG A 120 -22.74 0.03 -4.96
N GLN A 121 -23.05 0.26 -6.24
CA GLN A 121 -22.11 0.78 -7.23
C GLN A 121 -22.78 1.84 -8.12
N LEU A 122 -23.51 2.77 -7.51
CA LEU A 122 -24.32 3.75 -8.20
C LEU A 122 -23.46 4.73 -9.00
N VAL A 123 -23.87 4.94 -10.25
CA VAL A 123 -23.32 5.99 -11.09
C VAL A 123 -23.56 7.37 -10.47
N PRO A 124 -22.62 8.35 -10.58
CA PRO A 124 -22.91 9.73 -10.19
C PRO A 124 -24.14 10.30 -10.91
N THR A 125 -24.94 11.07 -10.19
CA THR A 125 -26.15 11.72 -10.74
C THR A 125 -25.86 12.50 -12.02
N ALA A 126 -24.70 13.14 -12.10
CA ALA A 126 -24.25 13.85 -13.30
C ALA A 126 -24.14 12.96 -14.56
N TRP A 127 -24.02 11.64 -14.41
CA TRP A 127 -23.83 10.69 -15.50
C TRP A 127 -25.03 9.73 -15.69
N GLU A 128 -26.11 9.88 -14.92
CA GLU A 128 -27.30 9.03 -15.06
C GLU A 128 -27.89 9.08 -16.49
N GLY A 129 -27.87 10.26 -17.13
CA GLY A 129 -28.36 10.43 -18.50
C GLY A 129 -27.55 9.69 -19.57
N VAL A 130 -26.30 9.28 -19.24
CA VAL A 130 -25.41 8.57 -20.18
C VAL A 130 -25.05 7.16 -19.72
N VAL A 131 -25.55 6.69 -18.60
CA VAL A 131 -25.15 5.41 -17.96
C VAL A 131 -25.37 4.20 -18.87
N ASN A 132 -26.38 4.25 -19.75
CA ASN A 132 -26.70 3.22 -20.75
C ASN A 132 -26.05 3.46 -22.10
N ASN A 133 -25.31 4.56 -22.27
CA ASN A 133 -24.52 4.88 -23.45
C ASN A 133 -23.04 4.68 -23.17
N LEU A 134 -22.55 3.46 -23.37
CA LEU A 134 -21.18 3.09 -22.98
C LEU A 134 -20.10 4.00 -23.59
N PRO A 135 -20.13 4.43 -24.86
CA PRO A 135 -19.19 5.39 -25.39
C PRO A 135 -19.16 6.70 -24.60
N LEU A 136 -20.28 7.33 -24.34
CA LEU A 136 -20.37 8.59 -23.59
C LEU A 136 -19.95 8.41 -22.12
N LEU A 137 -20.35 7.30 -21.50
CA LEU A 137 -19.94 7.01 -20.12
C LEU A 137 -18.42 6.82 -20.00
N LYS A 138 -17.79 6.16 -20.96
CA LYS A 138 -16.33 6.02 -21.05
C LYS A 138 -15.64 7.37 -21.17
N ASP A 139 -16.17 8.28 -21.96
CA ASP A 139 -15.62 9.63 -22.10
C ASP A 139 -15.82 10.45 -20.83
N SER A 140 -16.95 10.29 -20.13
CA SER A 140 -17.18 10.92 -18.81
C SER A 140 -16.16 10.46 -17.79
N VAL A 141 -15.91 9.15 -17.68
CA VAL A 141 -14.89 8.59 -16.78
C VAL A 141 -13.50 9.12 -17.10
N TYR A 142 -13.11 9.08 -18.38
CA TYR A 142 -11.80 9.57 -18.81
C TYR A 142 -11.60 11.04 -18.48
N ASN A 143 -12.56 11.88 -18.85
CA ASN A 143 -12.48 13.32 -18.64
C ASN A 143 -12.45 13.68 -17.15
N TYR A 144 -13.23 13.01 -16.33
CA TYR A 144 -13.25 13.23 -14.87
C TYR A 144 -11.91 12.89 -14.23
N ILE A 145 -11.38 11.69 -14.48
CA ILE A 145 -10.11 11.25 -13.90
C ILE A 145 -8.95 12.13 -14.40
N SER A 146 -8.85 12.36 -15.72
CA SER A 146 -7.76 13.15 -16.28
C SER A 146 -7.79 14.60 -15.82
N SER A 147 -8.97 15.26 -15.83
CA SER A 147 -9.08 16.65 -15.39
C SER A 147 -8.81 16.81 -13.88
N THR A 148 -9.25 15.86 -13.05
CA THR A 148 -8.95 15.83 -11.62
C THR A 148 -7.46 15.75 -11.38
N LEU A 149 -6.78 14.77 -12.00
CA LEU A 149 -5.33 14.57 -11.81
C LEU A 149 -4.50 15.74 -12.35
N ILE A 150 -4.88 16.32 -13.50
CA ILE A 150 -4.23 17.53 -14.05
C ILE A 150 -4.41 18.71 -13.09
N SER A 151 -5.61 18.91 -12.53
CA SER A 151 -5.86 19.95 -11.54
C SER A 151 -5.02 19.76 -10.27
N LEU A 152 -4.93 18.53 -9.77
CA LEU A 152 -4.08 18.20 -8.62
C LEU A 152 -2.59 18.42 -8.93
N ASN A 153 -2.14 18.01 -10.13
CA ASN A 153 -0.76 18.25 -10.55
C ASN A 153 -0.40 19.74 -10.60
N ALA A 154 -1.29 20.57 -11.11
CA ALA A 154 -1.08 22.02 -11.16
C ALA A 154 -0.90 22.67 -9.77
N LYS A 155 -1.41 22.04 -8.73
CA LYS A 155 -1.28 22.45 -7.32
C LYS A 155 -0.15 21.74 -6.57
N GLY A 156 0.62 20.86 -7.23
CA GLY A 156 1.65 20.03 -6.58
C GLY A 156 1.08 18.90 -5.71
N LEU A 157 -0.21 18.57 -5.89
CA LEU A 157 -0.95 17.60 -5.08
C LEU A 157 -1.22 16.28 -5.80
N LEU A 158 -0.52 15.97 -6.89
CA LEU A 158 -0.70 14.72 -7.62
C LEU A 158 -0.43 13.53 -6.68
N PRO A 159 -1.36 12.56 -6.55
CA PRO A 159 -1.17 11.39 -5.71
C PRO A 159 -0.13 10.44 -6.34
N GLU A 160 0.53 9.63 -5.51
CA GLU A 160 1.46 8.59 -5.95
C GLU A 160 0.75 7.32 -6.40
N MET A 161 -0.51 7.14 -5.98
CA MET A 161 -1.34 6.00 -6.34
C MET A 161 -2.80 6.45 -6.56
N VAL A 162 -3.47 5.81 -7.51
CA VAL A 162 -4.90 6.03 -7.82
C VAL A 162 -5.62 4.69 -7.77
N GLN A 163 -6.72 4.64 -7.05
CA GLN A 163 -7.65 3.52 -7.02
C GLN A 163 -8.82 3.80 -7.97
N ILE A 164 -9.14 2.85 -8.85
CA ILE A 164 -10.24 2.94 -9.80
C ILE A 164 -11.45 2.19 -9.26
N GLY A 165 -12.40 2.95 -8.71
CA GLY A 165 -13.57 2.40 -8.04
C GLY A 165 -13.24 1.80 -6.66
N ASN A 166 -14.23 1.67 -5.81
CA ASN A 166 -14.13 1.05 -4.51
C ASN A 166 -14.87 -0.28 -4.47
N GLU A 167 -14.20 -1.35 -3.96
CA GLU A 167 -14.78 -2.69 -3.76
C GLU A 167 -15.60 -3.19 -4.96
N THR A 168 -14.97 -3.23 -6.11
CA THR A 168 -15.61 -3.31 -7.43
C THR A 168 -16.12 -4.70 -7.82
N ASN A 169 -16.46 -5.55 -6.85
CA ASN A 169 -16.89 -6.94 -7.05
C ASN A 169 -18.09 -7.09 -8.01
N ARG A 170 -18.99 -6.11 -8.00
CA ARG A 170 -20.18 -6.06 -8.89
C ARG A 170 -19.96 -5.27 -10.18
N GLY A 171 -18.78 -4.71 -10.38
CA GLY A 171 -18.49 -3.73 -11.40
C GLY A 171 -18.52 -2.29 -10.86
N ILE A 172 -18.68 -1.32 -11.76
CA ILE A 172 -18.70 0.11 -11.45
C ILE A 172 -19.80 0.84 -12.23
N LEU A 173 -20.25 1.98 -11.71
CA LEU A 173 -21.10 2.93 -12.43
C LEU A 173 -22.43 2.30 -12.89
N LEU A 174 -23.10 1.58 -12.01
CA LEU A 174 -24.37 0.95 -12.31
C LEU A 174 -25.52 1.98 -12.32
N SER A 175 -26.49 1.81 -13.22
CA SER A 175 -27.72 2.58 -13.15
C SER A 175 -28.51 2.22 -11.88
N PRO A 176 -29.36 3.13 -11.35
CA PRO A 176 -30.15 2.82 -10.17
C PRO A 176 -30.96 1.52 -10.30
N ALA A 177 -31.50 1.24 -11.48
CA ALA A 177 -32.28 0.03 -11.72
C ALA A 177 -31.42 -1.25 -11.68
N VAL A 178 -30.22 -1.21 -12.23
CA VAL A 178 -29.28 -2.34 -12.23
C VAL A 178 -28.69 -2.55 -10.83
N ASP A 179 -28.36 -1.47 -10.13
CA ASP A 179 -27.83 -1.54 -8.78
C ASP A 179 -28.85 -2.14 -7.81
N ALA A 180 -30.11 -1.69 -7.88
CA ALA A 180 -31.23 -2.19 -7.07
C ALA A 180 -31.59 -3.66 -7.37
N ALA A 181 -31.33 -4.15 -8.59
CA ALA A 181 -31.57 -5.55 -8.96
C ALA A 181 -30.58 -6.53 -8.34
N GLY A 182 -29.52 -6.05 -7.70
CA GLY A 182 -28.51 -6.87 -7.04
C GLY A 182 -27.32 -7.23 -7.94
N TRP A 183 -26.87 -8.48 -7.91
CA TRP A 183 -25.65 -8.89 -8.63
C TRP A 183 -25.77 -8.76 -10.15
N SER A 184 -24.83 -8.05 -10.78
CA SER A 184 -24.80 -7.88 -12.24
C SER A 184 -23.42 -7.49 -12.77
N LEU A 185 -22.43 -8.40 -12.68
CA LEU A 185 -21.12 -8.16 -13.26
C LEU A 185 -21.13 -8.43 -14.76
N ASP A 186 -21.21 -7.37 -15.56
CA ASP A 186 -21.05 -7.41 -17.02
C ASP A 186 -19.57 -7.11 -17.38
N TRP A 187 -18.81 -8.16 -17.66
CA TRP A 187 -17.41 -8.04 -18.02
C TRP A 187 -17.17 -7.25 -19.29
N ASN A 188 -18.04 -7.36 -20.29
CA ASN A 188 -17.88 -6.62 -21.54
C ASN A 188 -17.96 -5.10 -21.30
N ARG A 189 -18.95 -4.67 -20.52
CA ARG A 189 -19.10 -3.25 -20.14
C ARG A 189 -17.99 -2.81 -19.17
N ASN A 190 -17.79 -3.54 -18.09
CA ASN A 190 -16.89 -3.11 -17.01
C ASN A 190 -15.43 -3.07 -17.46
N SER A 191 -14.95 -4.05 -18.23
CA SER A 191 -13.56 -4.03 -18.71
C SER A 191 -13.27 -2.81 -19.60
N GLN A 192 -14.24 -2.33 -20.38
CA GLN A 192 -14.08 -1.12 -21.16
C GLN A 192 -14.02 0.14 -20.31
N LEU A 193 -14.80 0.21 -19.23
CA LEU A 193 -14.76 1.32 -18.26
C LEU A 193 -13.43 1.35 -17.52
N PHE A 194 -12.98 0.21 -16.98
CA PHE A 194 -11.68 0.11 -16.33
C PHE A 194 -10.50 0.50 -17.24
N LYS A 195 -10.48 -0.05 -18.45
CA LYS A 195 -9.43 0.32 -19.44
C LYS A 195 -9.44 1.82 -19.75
N ARG A 196 -10.62 2.43 -19.85
CA ARG A 196 -10.73 3.86 -20.14
C ARG A 196 -10.29 4.73 -18.94
N ALA A 197 -10.61 4.30 -17.71
CA ALA A 197 -10.14 4.93 -16.49
C ALA A 197 -8.62 4.84 -16.36
N ILE A 198 -8.05 3.66 -16.56
CA ILE A 198 -6.59 3.43 -16.55
C ILE A 198 -5.90 4.29 -17.60
N GLN A 199 -6.43 4.33 -18.83
CA GLN A 199 -5.92 5.18 -19.90
C GLN A 199 -5.81 6.65 -19.46
N ALA A 200 -6.84 7.18 -18.78
CA ALA A 200 -6.81 8.56 -18.28
C ALA A 200 -5.63 8.81 -17.33
N VAL A 201 -5.33 7.86 -16.46
CA VAL A 201 -4.16 7.95 -15.55
C VAL A 201 -2.85 7.90 -16.34
N ARG A 202 -2.70 6.94 -17.27
CA ARG A 202 -1.49 6.80 -18.09
C ARG A 202 -1.22 8.01 -18.98
N ASP A 203 -2.28 8.62 -19.53
CA ASP A 203 -2.13 9.84 -20.32
C ASP A 203 -1.66 11.02 -19.46
N VAL A 204 -2.13 11.12 -18.20
CA VAL A 204 -1.62 12.12 -17.25
C VAL A 204 -0.18 11.83 -16.84
N GLU A 205 0.21 10.58 -16.63
CA GLU A 205 1.63 10.22 -16.40
C GLU A 205 2.50 10.69 -17.57
N SER A 206 2.08 10.40 -18.80
CA SER A 206 2.81 10.81 -20.00
C SER A 206 2.92 12.33 -20.12
N GLN A 207 1.85 13.05 -19.81
CA GLN A 207 1.80 14.51 -19.88
C GLN A 207 2.64 15.19 -18.80
N THR A 208 2.69 14.62 -17.60
CA THR A 208 3.33 15.25 -16.44
C THR A 208 4.76 14.76 -16.20
N GLY A 209 5.13 13.63 -16.78
CA GLY A 209 6.40 12.94 -16.51
C GLY A 209 6.48 12.32 -15.11
N LYS A 210 5.36 12.26 -14.38
CA LYS A 210 5.27 11.70 -13.02
C LYS A 210 4.62 10.33 -13.06
N GLN A 211 5.17 9.36 -12.34
CA GLN A 211 4.57 8.04 -12.22
C GLN A 211 3.41 8.05 -11.23
N ILE A 212 2.32 7.35 -11.59
CA ILE A 212 1.12 7.18 -10.77
C ILE A 212 0.77 5.68 -10.78
N LYS A 213 0.86 5.01 -9.66
CA LYS A 213 0.42 3.62 -9.58
C LYS A 213 -1.10 3.53 -9.74
N VAL A 214 -1.57 2.59 -10.53
CA VAL A 214 -2.99 2.29 -10.70
C VAL A 214 -3.35 1.06 -9.88
N ALA A 215 -4.38 1.17 -9.06
CA ALA A 215 -4.87 0.10 -8.22
C ALA A 215 -6.30 -0.32 -8.59
N LEU A 216 -6.56 -1.62 -8.50
CA LEU A 216 -7.90 -2.22 -8.49
C LEU A 216 -8.22 -2.63 -7.06
N HIS A 217 -9.47 -2.44 -6.61
CA HIS A 217 -9.88 -2.73 -5.23
C HIS A 217 -10.99 -3.78 -5.17
N ILE A 218 -10.79 -4.79 -4.36
CA ILE A 218 -11.63 -5.99 -4.24
C ILE A 218 -12.03 -6.18 -2.77
N SER A 219 -13.31 -6.34 -2.52
CA SER A 219 -13.85 -6.68 -1.21
C SER A 219 -13.78 -8.19 -0.97
N GLY A 220 -13.19 -8.54 0.16
CA GLY A 220 -13.05 -9.92 0.63
C GLY A 220 -11.94 -10.68 -0.11
N PRO A 221 -10.92 -11.19 0.62
CA PRO A 221 -9.76 -11.85 0.03
C PRO A 221 -10.14 -13.04 -0.85
N THR A 222 -11.14 -13.83 -0.46
CA THR A 222 -11.62 -15.01 -1.20
C THR A 222 -12.21 -14.67 -2.58
N ASN A 223 -12.62 -13.41 -2.79
CA ASN A 223 -13.11 -12.93 -4.08
C ASN A 223 -11.98 -12.61 -5.06
N ALA A 224 -10.77 -12.40 -4.57
CA ALA A 224 -9.67 -11.88 -5.38
C ALA A 224 -9.31 -12.79 -6.57
N GLY A 225 -9.30 -14.10 -6.35
CA GLY A 225 -8.90 -15.06 -7.38
C GLY A 225 -9.77 -14.98 -8.65
N TRP A 226 -11.09 -15.07 -8.50
CA TRP A 226 -12.01 -15.08 -9.64
C TRP A 226 -12.16 -13.69 -10.27
N LEU A 227 -12.14 -12.61 -9.46
CA LEU A 227 -12.20 -11.24 -9.98
C LEU A 227 -10.97 -10.91 -10.81
N MET A 228 -9.78 -11.22 -10.30
CA MET A 228 -8.53 -11.00 -11.01
C MET A 228 -8.45 -11.82 -12.29
N GLN A 229 -8.91 -13.07 -12.28
CA GLN A 229 -9.04 -13.88 -13.49
C GLN A 229 -9.97 -13.21 -14.50
N GLY A 230 -11.11 -12.68 -14.06
CA GLY A 230 -12.06 -11.96 -14.91
C GLY A 230 -11.47 -10.67 -15.49
N PHE A 231 -10.81 -9.84 -14.70
CA PHE A 231 -10.08 -8.65 -15.20
C PHE A 231 -9.06 -9.03 -16.26
N TRP A 232 -8.22 -10.02 -15.98
CA TRP A 232 -7.16 -10.45 -16.89
C TRP A 232 -7.71 -11.01 -18.19
N ALA A 233 -8.71 -11.90 -18.13
CA ALA A 233 -9.35 -12.52 -19.29
C ALA A 233 -10.03 -11.49 -20.21
N ASN A 234 -10.45 -10.34 -19.64
CA ASN A 234 -11.07 -9.25 -20.39
C ASN A 234 -10.09 -8.12 -20.75
N GLY A 235 -8.79 -8.36 -20.59
CA GLY A 235 -7.71 -7.46 -21.01
C GLY A 235 -7.56 -6.21 -20.14
N VAL A 236 -7.98 -6.24 -18.87
CA VAL A 236 -7.66 -5.23 -17.86
C VAL A 236 -6.36 -5.69 -17.18
N THR A 237 -5.22 -5.34 -17.76
CA THR A 237 -3.90 -5.82 -17.35
C THR A 237 -2.91 -4.69 -17.02
N ASP A 238 -3.20 -3.46 -17.44
CA ASP A 238 -2.37 -2.27 -17.22
C ASP A 238 -2.74 -1.58 -15.90
N PHE A 239 -2.50 -2.27 -14.79
CA PHE A 239 -2.58 -1.73 -13.43
C PHE A 239 -1.33 -2.19 -12.65
N ASP A 240 -1.10 -1.62 -11.47
CA ASP A 240 0.13 -1.85 -10.71
C ASP A 240 -0.13 -2.57 -9.39
N VAL A 241 -1.32 -2.38 -8.79
CA VAL A 241 -1.64 -2.84 -7.43
C VAL A 241 -2.98 -3.55 -7.40
N ILE A 242 -3.04 -4.66 -6.68
CA ILE A 242 -4.26 -5.36 -6.25
C ILE A 242 -4.49 -5.00 -4.79
N GLY A 243 -5.53 -4.21 -4.52
CA GLY A 243 -5.98 -3.85 -3.18
C GLY A 243 -7.09 -4.77 -2.70
N LEU A 244 -7.02 -5.21 -1.46
CA LEU A 244 -8.00 -6.09 -0.82
C LEU A 244 -8.59 -5.43 0.42
N SER A 245 -9.90 -5.52 0.62
CA SER A 245 -10.50 -5.32 1.94
C SER A 245 -10.48 -6.62 2.73
N TYR A 246 -9.95 -6.58 3.94
CA TYR A 246 -10.06 -7.69 4.87
C TYR A 246 -10.44 -7.23 6.26
N TYR A 247 -11.64 -7.62 6.69
CA TYR A 247 -12.17 -7.41 8.03
C TYR A 247 -12.61 -8.75 8.58
N TRP A 248 -12.13 -9.16 9.75
CA TRP A 248 -12.58 -10.41 10.36
C TRP A 248 -14.11 -10.48 10.46
N ALA A 249 -14.72 -9.40 10.97
CA ALA A 249 -16.17 -9.35 11.21
C ALA A 249 -17.01 -9.71 9.97
N TRP A 250 -16.53 -9.39 8.76
CA TRP A 250 -17.29 -9.56 7.51
C TRP A 250 -16.79 -10.69 6.62
N HIS A 251 -15.53 -11.11 6.80
CA HIS A 251 -14.91 -12.10 5.93
C HIS A 251 -14.62 -13.44 6.64
N LYS A 252 -15.08 -13.59 7.89
CA LYS A 252 -14.98 -14.86 8.62
C LYS A 252 -15.66 -16.01 7.84
N PRO A 253 -15.14 -17.21 7.93
CA PRO A 253 -14.07 -17.65 8.82
C PRO A 253 -12.65 -17.47 8.24
N THR A 254 -12.42 -16.67 7.20
CA THR A 254 -11.11 -16.50 6.57
C THR A 254 -10.09 -15.98 7.58
N THR A 255 -9.09 -16.76 7.87
CA THR A 255 -8.01 -16.46 8.83
C THR A 255 -6.94 -15.58 8.22
N ILE A 256 -6.11 -14.94 9.06
CA ILE A 256 -4.94 -14.17 8.64
C ILE A 256 -4.01 -15.03 7.75
N SER A 257 -3.75 -16.28 8.12
CA SER A 257 -2.91 -17.19 7.32
C SER A 257 -3.51 -17.49 5.93
N GLU A 258 -4.82 -17.68 5.84
CA GLU A 258 -5.49 -17.87 4.54
C GLU A 258 -5.44 -16.60 3.67
N VAL A 259 -5.49 -15.41 4.28
CA VAL A 259 -5.24 -14.14 3.56
C VAL A 259 -3.82 -14.12 3.01
N GLY A 260 -2.84 -14.57 3.79
CA GLY A 260 -1.46 -14.72 3.36
C GLY A 260 -1.32 -15.66 2.14
N ASP A 261 -1.98 -16.82 2.17
CA ASP A 261 -1.98 -17.76 1.05
C ASP A 261 -2.59 -17.15 -0.22
N ILE A 262 -3.67 -16.36 -0.08
CA ILE A 262 -4.29 -15.64 -1.19
C ILE A 262 -3.32 -14.60 -1.76
N ILE A 263 -2.62 -13.82 -0.92
CA ILE A 263 -1.60 -12.86 -1.34
C ILE A 263 -0.50 -13.56 -2.15
N SER A 264 0.03 -14.68 -1.62
CA SER A 264 1.04 -15.47 -2.31
C SER A 264 0.56 -15.97 -3.68
N GLY A 265 -0.67 -16.47 -3.74
CA GLY A 265 -1.28 -16.93 -4.99
C GLY A 265 -1.46 -15.82 -6.01
N LEU A 266 -1.89 -14.62 -5.57
CA LEU A 266 -2.02 -13.45 -6.45
C LEU A 266 -0.66 -13.01 -7.00
N LYS A 267 0.37 -12.96 -6.18
CA LYS A 267 1.72 -12.61 -6.63
C LYS A 267 2.30 -13.61 -7.61
N GLN A 268 2.04 -14.89 -7.42
CA GLN A 268 2.46 -15.96 -8.34
C GLN A 268 1.74 -15.86 -9.68
N ASN A 269 0.42 -15.63 -9.67
CA ASN A 269 -0.41 -15.60 -10.88
C ASN A 269 -0.30 -14.28 -11.66
N TYR A 270 0.03 -13.18 -10.98
CA TYR A 270 0.14 -11.84 -11.58
C TYR A 270 1.51 -11.22 -11.26
N PRO A 271 2.60 -11.80 -11.81
CA PRO A 271 3.95 -11.33 -11.52
C PRO A 271 4.12 -9.86 -11.91
N GLY A 272 4.83 -9.11 -11.06
CA GLY A 272 5.03 -7.67 -11.23
C GLY A 272 3.91 -6.79 -10.66
N LYS A 273 2.78 -7.36 -10.21
CA LYS A 273 1.75 -6.62 -9.47
C LYS A 273 2.05 -6.64 -7.98
N ALA A 274 1.87 -5.48 -7.32
CA ALA A 274 1.86 -5.40 -5.87
C ALA A 274 0.52 -5.91 -5.33
N VAL A 275 0.51 -6.49 -4.12
CA VAL A 275 -0.72 -6.84 -3.41
C VAL A 275 -0.69 -6.16 -2.07
N MET A 276 -1.77 -5.48 -1.69
CA MET A 276 -1.89 -4.72 -0.46
C MET A 276 -3.26 -4.96 0.19
N ILE A 277 -3.33 -4.84 1.49
CA ILE A 277 -4.60 -4.64 2.19
C ILE A 277 -4.91 -3.14 2.15
N PHE A 278 -5.97 -2.76 1.44
CA PHE A 278 -6.40 -1.37 1.28
C PHE A 278 -7.38 -0.94 2.36
N GLU A 279 -8.11 -1.90 2.91
CA GLU A 279 -9.00 -1.66 4.03
C GLU A 279 -8.94 -2.80 5.03
N THR A 280 -8.81 -2.44 6.28
CA THR A 280 -9.01 -3.31 7.43
C THR A 280 -9.49 -2.50 8.62
N GLY A 281 -10.04 -3.15 9.62
CA GLY A 281 -10.47 -2.53 10.85
C GLY A 281 -10.70 -3.58 11.92
N TYR A 282 -10.50 -3.21 13.19
CA TYR A 282 -10.69 -4.11 14.34
C TYR A 282 -11.11 -3.31 15.56
N ALA A 283 -12.10 -3.78 16.30
CA ALA A 283 -12.65 -3.06 17.44
C ALA A 283 -11.66 -3.02 18.63
N TRP A 284 -11.47 -1.83 19.22
CA TRP A 284 -10.76 -1.64 20.49
C TRP A 284 -11.68 -1.70 21.70
N THR A 285 -13.00 -1.56 21.50
CA THR A 285 -14.00 -1.60 22.55
C THR A 285 -15.34 -2.11 22.02
N ASN A 286 -16.20 -2.59 22.92
CA ASN A 286 -17.62 -2.90 22.63
C ASN A 286 -18.55 -1.81 23.16
N GLN A 287 -18.03 -0.69 23.66
CA GLN A 287 -18.83 0.44 24.15
C GLN A 287 -19.17 1.39 23.00
N TRP A 288 -20.14 2.26 23.23
CA TRP A 288 -20.65 3.24 22.29
C TRP A 288 -20.62 4.62 22.95
N GLU A 289 -20.19 5.62 22.19
CA GLU A 289 -20.20 7.03 22.61
C GLU A 289 -21.45 7.74 22.07
N ASP A 290 -21.87 7.40 20.86
CA ASP A 290 -23.01 8.03 20.20
C ASP A 290 -24.13 7.01 19.84
N SER A 291 -25.13 7.44 19.08
CA SER A 291 -26.26 6.59 18.68
C SER A 291 -26.14 5.98 17.29
N ALA A 292 -25.04 6.24 16.59
CA ALA A 292 -24.78 5.62 15.30
C ALA A 292 -24.46 4.12 15.48
N ASN A 293 -24.91 3.31 14.55
CA ASN A 293 -24.63 1.88 14.62
C ASN A 293 -23.16 1.59 14.33
N ASN A 294 -22.46 1.02 15.30
CA ASN A 294 -21.12 0.49 15.10
C ASN A 294 -21.11 -0.66 14.10
N ILE A 295 -20.24 -0.62 13.08
CA ILE A 295 -20.29 -1.56 11.97
C ILE A 295 -19.32 -2.75 12.09
N ILE A 296 -18.25 -2.65 12.88
CA ILE A 296 -17.34 -3.75 13.18
C ILE A 296 -17.71 -4.37 14.53
N THR A 297 -18.68 -5.26 14.53
CA THR A 297 -19.33 -5.74 15.76
C THR A 297 -18.70 -7.01 16.33
N GLU A 298 -17.76 -7.64 15.64
CA GLU A 298 -17.18 -8.90 16.06
C GLU A 298 -15.65 -8.87 15.94
N THR A 299 -15.01 -9.48 16.94
CA THR A 299 -13.55 -9.69 16.96
C THR A 299 -13.20 -11.14 16.63
N ASP A 300 -12.01 -11.39 16.15
CA ASP A 300 -11.49 -12.74 15.96
C ASP A 300 -11.31 -13.42 17.33
N PRO A 301 -11.97 -14.58 17.55
CA PRO A 301 -11.91 -15.29 18.84
C PRO A 301 -10.49 -15.64 19.29
N VAL A 302 -9.53 -15.74 18.37
CA VAL A 302 -8.12 -16.02 18.69
C VAL A 302 -7.52 -14.91 19.57
N TYR A 303 -7.96 -13.67 19.38
CA TYR A 303 -7.46 -12.51 20.13
C TYR A 303 -8.34 -12.13 21.32
N GLY A 304 -9.51 -12.75 21.46
CA GLY A 304 -10.43 -12.49 22.57
C GLY A 304 -11.31 -11.25 22.37
N SER A 305 -11.72 -10.63 23.50
CA SER A 305 -12.63 -9.48 23.48
C SER A 305 -11.94 -8.22 22.93
N ALA A 306 -12.73 -7.29 22.43
CA ALA A 306 -12.25 -5.99 21.99
C ALA A 306 -11.48 -5.26 23.11
N SER A 307 -10.26 -4.85 22.82
CA SER A 307 -9.39 -4.03 23.66
C SER A 307 -8.33 -3.35 22.77
N PRO A 308 -7.72 -2.24 23.21
CA PRO A 308 -6.62 -1.61 22.47
C PRO A 308 -5.48 -2.59 22.16
N GLU A 309 -5.07 -3.40 23.13
CA GLU A 309 -4.03 -4.41 22.98
C GLU A 309 -4.41 -5.49 21.95
N ASN A 310 -5.65 -5.98 21.97
CA ASN A 310 -6.10 -7.00 21.00
C ASN A 310 -6.27 -6.41 19.59
N GLN A 311 -6.65 -5.15 19.46
CA GLN A 311 -6.62 -4.43 18.20
C GLN A 311 -5.19 -4.36 17.63
N GLN A 312 -4.22 -3.99 18.45
CA GLN A 312 -2.81 -3.94 18.08
C GLN A 312 -2.29 -5.34 17.66
N ASN A 313 -2.52 -6.35 18.51
CA ASN A 313 -2.02 -7.71 18.26
C ASN A 313 -2.56 -8.28 16.95
N TRP A 314 -3.86 -8.11 16.68
CA TRP A 314 -4.46 -8.55 15.44
C TRP A 314 -3.87 -7.84 14.21
N LEU A 315 -3.65 -6.53 14.30
CA LEU A 315 -3.04 -5.73 13.23
C LEU A 315 -1.58 -6.10 13.00
N VAL A 316 -0.84 -6.37 14.06
CA VAL A 316 0.56 -6.82 13.98
C VAL A 316 0.65 -8.15 13.26
N ASP A 317 -0.16 -9.14 13.66
CA ASP A 317 -0.14 -10.46 13.04
C ASP A 317 -0.59 -10.42 11.58
N LEU A 318 -1.64 -9.65 11.25
CA LEU A 318 -2.05 -9.42 9.85
C LEU A 318 -0.91 -8.80 9.04
N THR A 319 -0.26 -7.79 9.59
CA THR A 319 0.80 -7.06 8.87
C THR A 319 2.04 -7.95 8.68
N GLN A 320 2.43 -8.72 9.71
CA GLN A 320 3.54 -9.68 9.60
C GLN A 320 3.25 -10.72 8.52
N GLU A 321 2.04 -11.29 8.50
CA GLU A 321 1.66 -12.26 7.46
C GLU A 321 1.69 -11.64 6.06
N VAL A 322 1.20 -10.39 5.89
CA VAL A 322 1.28 -9.67 4.62
C VAL A 322 2.74 -9.49 4.18
N ILE A 323 3.65 -9.13 5.09
CA ILE A 323 5.09 -9.00 4.83
C ILE A 323 5.68 -10.34 4.40
N ASP A 324 5.45 -11.40 5.16
CA ASP A 324 6.02 -12.73 4.94
C ASP A 324 5.58 -13.34 3.60
N ARG A 325 4.38 -13.00 3.15
CA ARG A 325 3.84 -13.43 1.84
C ARG A 325 4.21 -12.47 0.70
N GLY A 326 5.06 -11.48 0.99
CA GLY A 326 5.54 -10.51 0.01
C GLY A 326 4.49 -9.50 -0.44
N GLY A 327 3.48 -9.25 0.37
CA GLY A 327 2.57 -8.11 0.21
C GLY A 327 3.32 -6.79 0.39
N SER A 328 2.70 -5.70 -0.02
CA SER A 328 3.39 -4.40 -0.12
C SER A 328 2.81 -3.33 0.80
N GLY A 329 1.79 -3.64 1.61
CA GLY A 329 1.24 -2.67 2.56
C GLY A 329 -0.06 -3.09 3.21
N VAL A 330 -0.36 -2.44 4.33
CA VAL A 330 -1.61 -2.54 5.08
C VAL A 330 -2.09 -1.14 5.41
N LEU A 331 -3.33 -0.82 5.04
CA LEU A 331 -4.00 0.44 5.34
C LEU A 331 -5.19 0.17 6.25
N TYR A 332 -5.28 0.95 7.32
CA TYR A 332 -6.42 0.91 8.23
C TYR A 332 -7.51 1.87 7.76
N TRP A 333 -8.78 1.42 7.78
CA TRP A 333 -9.91 2.21 7.32
C TRP A 333 -10.46 3.10 8.43
N GLU A 334 -10.46 4.41 8.18
CA GLU A 334 -11.03 5.49 8.99
C GLU A 334 -10.66 5.42 10.50
N PRO A 335 -9.36 5.29 10.85
CA PRO A 335 -8.91 5.17 12.24
C PRO A 335 -9.12 6.45 13.06
N ALA A 336 -9.56 7.54 12.43
CA ALA A 336 -9.80 8.85 13.02
C ALA A 336 -11.26 9.33 12.85
N TRP A 337 -12.20 8.43 12.52
CA TRP A 337 -13.62 8.78 12.44
C TRP A 337 -14.26 8.70 13.82
N GLN A 338 -14.11 9.79 14.60
CA GLN A 338 -14.59 9.92 15.96
C GLN A 338 -16.10 10.27 16.03
N SER A 339 -16.71 9.96 17.17
CA SER A 339 -18.05 10.47 17.52
C SER A 339 -18.08 11.99 17.47
N SER A 340 -19.14 12.54 16.88
CA SER A 340 -19.26 13.99 16.71
C SER A 340 -20.71 14.39 16.44
N VAL A 341 -20.95 15.69 16.38
CA VAL A 341 -22.26 16.23 15.95
C VAL A 341 -22.48 16.16 14.44
N CYS A 342 -21.52 15.65 13.68
CA CYS A 342 -21.60 15.51 12.23
C CYS A 342 -22.68 14.51 11.81
N TRP A 343 -23.23 14.77 10.63
CA TRP A 343 -24.22 13.90 10.01
C TRP A 343 -23.66 13.21 8.78
N THR A 344 -24.01 11.95 8.62
CA THR A 344 -23.90 11.18 7.39
C THR A 344 -25.28 10.83 6.87
N PRO A 345 -25.44 10.27 5.66
CA PRO A 345 -26.74 9.77 5.19
C PRO A 345 -27.37 8.69 6.09
N TRP A 346 -26.59 8.05 6.95
CA TRP A 346 -27.02 6.96 7.83
C TRP A 346 -27.28 7.39 9.26
N GLY A 347 -27.01 8.64 9.64
CA GLY A 347 -27.25 9.16 10.97
C GLY A 347 -26.21 10.16 11.44
N GLN A 348 -26.40 10.66 12.65
CA GLN A 348 -25.45 11.50 13.36
C GLN A 348 -24.45 10.64 14.12
N GLY A 349 -23.17 11.02 14.09
CA GLY A 349 -22.11 10.34 14.81
C GLY A 349 -21.22 9.49 13.92
N SER A 350 -20.48 8.58 14.53
CA SER A 350 -19.50 7.70 13.86
C SER A 350 -19.94 6.24 13.88
N HIS A 351 -19.94 5.60 12.73
CA HIS A 351 -20.11 4.16 12.61
C HIS A 351 -18.82 3.37 12.89
N GLN A 352 -17.70 4.06 13.16
CA GLN A 352 -16.35 3.49 13.33
C GLN A 352 -15.74 3.81 14.71
N GLU A 353 -16.40 4.56 15.58
CA GLU A 353 -15.87 5.07 16.85
C GLU A 353 -15.20 4.01 17.73
N HIS A 354 -15.77 2.80 17.73
CA HIS A 354 -15.31 1.64 18.51
C HIS A 354 -14.09 0.93 17.90
N ALA A 355 -13.67 1.32 16.69
CA ALA A 355 -12.56 0.75 15.94
C ALA A 355 -11.53 1.80 15.47
N THR A 356 -11.61 3.02 16.00
CA THR A 356 -10.62 4.07 15.77
C THR A 356 -9.32 3.79 16.52
N PHE A 357 -8.28 4.60 16.28
CA PHE A 357 -7.05 4.60 17.08
C PHE A 357 -7.08 5.59 18.24
N PHE A 358 -8.22 6.23 18.45
CA PHE A 358 -8.45 7.21 19.51
C PHE A 358 -9.57 6.75 20.41
N ASP A 359 -9.49 7.12 21.69
CA ASP A 359 -10.57 6.89 22.65
C ASP A 359 -11.73 7.87 22.42
N PHE A 360 -12.83 7.71 23.19
CA PHE A 360 -14.01 8.58 23.10
C PHE A 360 -13.76 10.04 23.55
N GLN A 361 -12.59 10.38 24.03
CA GLN A 361 -12.14 11.73 24.36
C GLN A 361 -11.10 12.25 23.37
N ASP A 362 -11.01 11.64 22.20
CA ASP A 362 -10.09 11.96 21.11
C ASP A 362 -8.60 11.79 21.44
N ASN A 363 -8.25 11.07 22.52
CA ASN A 363 -6.84 10.78 22.80
C ASN A 363 -6.39 9.53 22.06
N LEU A 364 -5.19 9.57 21.51
CA LEU A 364 -4.54 8.39 20.95
C LEU A 364 -4.46 7.28 21.99
N LEU A 365 -4.93 6.08 21.64
CA LEU A 365 -4.90 4.89 22.50
C LEU A 365 -3.45 4.40 22.67
N GLU A 366 -2.96 4.46 23.90
CA GLU A 366 -1.64 3.88 24.25
C GLU A 366 -1.69 2.35 24.14
N GLY A 367 -0.70 1.76 23.46
CA GLY A 367 -0.68 0.30 23.21
C GLY A 367 -1.87 -0.17 22.37
N GLY A 368 -2.41 0.68 21.52
CA GLY A 368 -3.53 0.41 20.63
C GLY A 368 -3.11 0.22 19.17
N GLY A 369 -4.11 0.21 18.29
CA GLY A 369 -3.91 -0.12 16.89
C GLY A 369 -2.86 0.70 16.16
N MET A 370 -2.65 1.99 16.51
CA MET A 370 -1.65 2.85 15.89
C MET A 370 -0.23 2.24 15.91
N ASP A 371 0.10 1.52 16.97
CA ASP A 371 1.44 0.98 17.20
C ASP A 371 1.83 -0.14 16.22
N PHE A 372 0.87 -0.68 15.44
CA PHE A 372 1.21 -1.61 14.36
C PHE A 372 2.17 -1.01 13.34
N MET A 373 2.14 0.32 13.13
CA MET A 373 3.00 0.98 12.14
C MET A 373 4.45 1.14 12.61
N THR A 374 4.68 1.08 13.93
CA THR A 374 6.02 1.19 14.54
C THR A 374 6.57 -0.14 15.03
N TYR A 375 5.79 -1.23 14.92
CA TYR A 375 6.20 -2.55 15.37
C TYR A 375 7.44 -3.04 14.60
N PRO A 376 8.42 -3.69 15.26
CA PRO A 376 9.65 -4.16 14.63
C PRO A 376 9.44 -5.48 13.88
N TYR A 377 8.77 -5.44 12.75
CA TYR A 377 8.46 -6.62 11.91
C TYR A 377 9.69 -7.37 11.46
N GLU A 378 9.59 -8.70 11.45
CA GLU A 378 10.57 -9.57 10.81
C GLU A 378 10.47 -9.46 9.28
N HIS A 379 11.59 -9.65 8.59
CA HIS A 379 11.70 -9.61 7.11
C HIS A 379 11.27 -8.28 6.44
N LEU A 380 10.95 -7.24 7.23
CA LEU A 380 10.70 -5.92 6.69
C LEU A 380 12.02 -5.34 6.16
N VAL A 381 12.17 -5.26 4.83
CA VAL A 381 13.33 -4.57 4.22
C VAL A 381 13.15 -3.08 4.44
N SER A 382 13.77 -2.56 5.49
CA SER A 382 13.77 -1.13 5.78
C SER A 382 14.47 -0.36 4.66
N THR A 383 13.72 0.44 3.93
CA THR A 383 14.28 1.38 2.93
C THR A 383 14.62 2.75 3.54
N ASN A 384 14.57 2.88 4.86
CA ASN A 384 14.99 4.10 5.58
C ASN A 384 16.51 4.11 5.78
N ALA A 385 17.29 3.94 4.69
CA ALA A 385 18.63 4.48 4.67
C ALA A 385 18.50 5.96 4.29
N PRO A 386 19.09 6.89 5.06
CA PRO A 386 19.12 8.29 4.66
C PRO A 386 19.74 8.40 3.27
N ALA A 387 19.21 9.27 2.43
CA ALA A 387 19.54 9.44 1.01
C ALA A 387 21.01 9.88 0.73
N SER A 388 21.91 9.69 1.69
CA SER A 388 23.34 10.03 1.61
C SER A 388 24.30 8.92 2.00
N ALA A 389 23.83 7.70 2.32
CA ALA A 389 24.75 6.59 2.60
C ALA A 389 25.17 5.91 1.29
N GLU A 390 26.46 5.78 1.07
CA GLU A 390 26.98 4.96 -0.03
C GLU A 390 26.39 3.53 0.08
N PRO A 391 25.98 2.90 -1.03
CA PRO A 391 25.41 1.55 -0.97
C PRO A 391 26.46 0.53 -0.51
N SER A 392 26.02 -0.48 0.24
CA SER A 392 26.83 -1.65 0.54
C SER A 392 27.25 -2.32 -0.77
N ARG A 393 28.53 -2.68 -0.88
CA ARG A 393 29.11 -3.24 -2.10
C ARG A 393 29.78 -4.56 -1.81
N VAL A 394 29.65 -5.50 -2.74
CA VAL A 394 30.39 -6.76 -2.73
C VAL A 394 31.04 -6.90 -4.11
N TRP A 395 32.33 -7.15 -4.15
CA TRP A 395 33.02 -7.39 -5.41
C TRP A 395 34.08 -8.48 -5.26
N LEU A 396 34.45 -9.06 -6.36
CA LEU A 396 35.39 -10.16 -6.43
C LEU A 396 36.70 -9.69 -7.09
N ASP A 397 37.80 -9.91 -6.41
CA ASP A 397 39.12 -9.90 -7.04
C ASP A 397 39.45 -11.33 -7.49
N ASN A 398 39.25 -11.58 -8.77
CA ASN A 398 39.57 -12.90 -9.38
C ASN A 398 41.05 -13.22 -9.37
N SER A 399 41.96 -12.21 -9.40
CA SER A 399 43.40 -12.40 -9.44
C SER A 399 43.95 -12.92 -8.12
N GLN A 400 43.38 -12.49 -7.01
CA GLN A 400 43.76 -12.91 -5.67
C GLN A 400 42.77 -13.89 -5.05
N ARG A 401 41.65 -14.19 -5.74
CA ARG A 401 40.55 -15.02 -5.26
C ARG A 401 39.97 -14.54 -3.94
N ASN A 402 39.79 -13.22 -3.80
CA ASN A 402 39.22 -12.60 -2.60
C ASN A 402 37.89 -11.94 -2.90
N ILE A 403 36.98 -12.06 -1.96
CA ILE A 403 35.73 -11.27 -1.92
C ILE A 403 35.96 -10.07 -1.02
N HIS A 404 35.68 -8.91 -1.53
CA HIS A 404 35.66 -7.65 -0.79
C HIS A 404 34.22 -7.24 -0.53
N ILE A 405 33.96 -6.76 0.69
CA ILE A 405 32.65 -6.28 1.14
C ILE A 405 32.82 -4.91 1.77
N TYR A 406 32.01 -3.97 1.33
CA TYR A 406 31.89 -2.66 1.95
C TYR A 406 30.47 -2.46 2.50
N VAL A 407 30.35 -2.21 3.80
CA VAL A 407 29.08 -1.96 4.51
C VAL A 407 29.17 -0.58 5.17
N PRO A 408 28.63 0.48 4.57
CA PRO A 408 28.68 1.82 5.14
C PRO A 408 27.80 1.91 6.38
N GLY A 409 28.21 2.71 7.35
CA GLY A 409 27.45 2.94 8.58
C GLY A 409 27.35 1.74 9.52
N LYS A 410 28.20 0.72 9.32
CA LYS A 410 28.24 -0.46 10.20
C LYS A 410 28.48 -0.07 11.66
N ILE A 411 27.67 -0.61 12.54
CA ILE A 411 27.82 -0.43 13.99
C ILE A 411 28.90 -1.42 14.48
N ALA A 412 29.95 -0.90 15.09
CA ALA A 412 31.02 -1.73 15.66
C ALA A 412 30.42 -2.72 16.69
N GLY A 413 30.73 -4.01 16.52
CA GLY A 413 30.23 -5.08 17.39
C GLY A 413 29.05 -5.87 16.89
N ASN A 414 28.33 -5.44 15.85
CA ASN A 414 27.27 -6.23 15.24
C ASN A 414 27.86 -7.41 14.45
N PRO A 415 27.36 -8.66 14.64
CA PRO A 415 27.84 -9.80 13.88
C PRO A 415 27.42 -9.70 12.42
N LEU A 416 28.36 -10.05 11.51
CA LEU A 416 28.08 -10.22 10.10
C LEU A 416 28.07 -11.70 9.75
N LYS A 417 27.09 -12.11 8.94
CA LYS A 417 27.06 -13.42 8.30
C LYS A 417 27.14 -13.24 6.79
N ILE A 418 28.08 -13.94 6.17
CA ILE A 418 28.27 -13.94 4.73
C ILE A 418 27.91 -15.32 4.21
N THR A 419 27.12 -15.40 3.14
CA THR A 419 26.69 -16.66 2.57
C THR A 419 26.93 -16.62 1.05
N LEU A 420 27.57 -17.64 0.49
CA LEU A 420 27.63 -17.87 -0.95
C LEU A 420 26.64 -18.95 -1.37
N LEU A 421 25.83 -18.62 -2.36
CA LEU A 421 24.89 -19.54 -2.99
C LEU A 421 25.36 -19.81 -4.43
N ASN A 422 25.22 -21.03 -4.90
CA ASN A 422 25.43 -21.33 -6.33
C ASN A 422 24.23 -20.86 -7.18
N SER A 423 24.31 -21.02 -8.49
CA SER A 423 23.24 -20.61 -9.42
C SER A 423 21.89 -21.35 -9.21
N GLN A 424 21.85 -22.39 -8.40
CA GLN A 424 20.67 -23.15 -8.04
C GLN A 424 20.11 -22.72 -6.66
N GLY A 425 20.71 -21.71 -6.02
CA GLY A 425 20.31 -21.22 -4.70
C GLY A 425 20.80 -22.08 -3.53
N VAL A 426 21.67 -23.09 -3.78
CA VAL A 426 22.23 -23.93 -2.73
C VAL A 426 23.40 -23.21 -2.06
N GLN A 427 23.39 -23.15 -0.73
CA GLN A 427 24.49 -22.59 0.05
C GLN A 427 25.74 -23.47 -0.09
N VAL A 428 26.83 -22.87 -0.60
CA VAL A 428 28.14 -23.53 -0.79
C VAL A 428 29.21 -23.05 0.17
N PHE A 429 28.99 -21.89 0.81
CA PHE A 429 29.89 -21.35 1.84
C PHE A 429 29.13 -20.43 2.78
N SER A 430 29.56 -20.38 4.05
CA SER A 430 29.09 -19.39 5.03
C SER A 430 30.21 -19.02 6.00
N LEU A 431 30.32 -17.73 6.31
CA LEU A 431 31.28 -17.16 7.23
C LEU A 431 30.55 -16.23 8.21
N ASN A 432 30.74 -16.48 9.51
CA ASN A 432 30.29 -15.57 10.57
C ASN A 432 31.46 -14.74 11.06
N ILE A 433 31.26 -13.45 11.22
CA ILE A 433 32.26 -12.48 11.69
C ILE A 433 31.69 -11.80 12.91
N ASP A 434 32.09 -12.26 14.11
CA ASP A 434 31.53 -11.80 15.38
C ASP A 434 32.12 -10.48 15.85
N GLN A 435 33.35 -10.16 15.43
CA GLN A 435 34.03 -8.91 15.79
C GLN A 435 34.67 -8.28 14.54
N ASN A 436 34.19 -7.14 14.14
CA ASN A 436 34.81 -6.35 13.10
C ASN A 436 34.73 -4.86 13.41
N THR A 437 35.81 -4.16 13.20
CA THR A 437 35.96 -2.72 13.51
C THR A 437 35.92 -1.83 12.29
N GLY A 438 35.80 -2.38 11.06
CA GLY A 438 35.87 -1.63 9.81
C GLY A 438 34.62 -1.76 8.93
N SER A 439 34.42 -0.77 8.06
CA SER A 439 33.40 -0.79 6.99
C SER A 439 33.77 -1.68 5.80
N GLU A 440 35.04 -2.08 5.69
CA GLU A 440 35.55 -2.96 4.64
C GLU A 440 36.01 -4.30 5.20
N LEU A 441 35.70 -5.35 4.48
CA LEU A 441 36.06 -6.73 4.77
C LEU A 441 36.64 -7.39 3.53
N GLU A 442 37.63 -8.24 3.72
CA GLU A 442 38.22 -9.05 2.68
C GLU A 442 38.40 -10.47 3.20
N PHE A 443 38.05 -11.47 2.38
CA PHE A 443 38.27 -12.86 2.71
C PHE A 443 38.49 -13.71 1.43
N GLY A 444 39.32 -14.74 1.58
CA GLY A 444 39.63 -15.66 0.51
C GLY A 444 38.42 -16.53 0.14
N ILE A 445 38.21 -16.76 -1.14
CA ILE A 445 37.20 -17.67 -1.65
C ILE A 445 37.63 -19.10 -1.38
N PRO A 446 36.73 -19.98 -0.86
CA PRO A 446 37.01 -21.39 -0.79
C PRO A 446 37.23 -21.98 -2.21
N ASP A 447 37.78 -23.19 -2.29
CA ASP A 447 38.01 -23.84 -3.59
C ASP A 447 36.69 -24.25 -4.25
N LEU A 448 36.10 -23.30 -4.97
CA LEU A 448 34.83 -23.47 -5.68
C LEU A 448 35.10 -23.56 -7.20
N PRO A 449 34.28 -24.34 -7.91
CA PRO A 449 34.34 -24.38 -9.41
C PRO A 449 34.09 -23.02 -10.02
N ALA A 450 34.64 -22.81 -11.26
CA ALA A 450 34.24 -21.64 -12.02
C ALA A 450 32.74 -21.61 -12.29
N GLY A 451 32.11 -20.44 -12.12
CA GLY A 451 30.66 -20.33 -12.28
C GLY A 451 30.09 -19.03 -11.69
N LEU A 452 28.78 -18.90 -11.77
CA LEU A 452 28.03 -17.81 -11.16
C LEU A 452 27.64 -18.17 -9.71
N TYR A 453 27.95 -17.29 -8.80
CA TYR A 453 27.58 -17.38 -7.39
C TYR A 453 26.90 -16.09 -6.94
N TYR A 454 26.10 -16.18 -5.89
CA TYR A 454 25.48 -15.02 -5.24
C TYR A 454 26.05 -14.90 -3.84
N CYS A 455 26.64 -13.76 -3.53
CA CYS A 455 27.11 -13.43 -2.19
C CYS A 455 26.05 -12.59 -1.48
N ALA A 456 25.51 -13.10 -0.37
CA ALA A 456 24.60 -12.38 0.51
C ALA A 456 25.30 -12.04 1.81
N VAL A 457 25.18 -10.78 2.24
CA VAL A 457 25.74 -10.23 3.47
C VAL A 457 24.62 -9.87 4.42
N TYR A 458 24.66 -10.40 5.62
CA TYR A 458 23.70 -10.16 6.68
C TYR A 458 24.38 -9.44 7.86
N GLU A 459 23.72 -8.45 8.46
CA GLU A 459 24.10 -7.85 9.73
C GLU A 459 22.93 -8.01 10.70
N SER A 460 23.17 -8.64 11.83
CA SER A 460 22.12 -8.94 12.83
C SER A 460 20.88 -9.65 12.24
N GLY A 461 21.09 -10.57 11.28
CA GLY A 461 20.04 -11.29 10.59
C GLY A 461 19.41 -10.60 9.39
N MET A 462 19.68 -9.31 9.17
CA MET A 462 19.14 -8.54 8.04
C MET A 462 20.09 -8.53 6.84
N ILE A 463 19.55 -8.66 5.63
CA ILE A 463 20.32 -8.56 4.39
C ILE A 463 20.78 -7.11 4.18
N LYS A 464 22.10 -6.92 4.05
CA LYS A 464 22.73 -5.62 3.75
C LYS A 464 23.17 -5.50 2.29
N ALA A 465 23.55 -6.61 1.68
CA ALA A 465 23.90 -6.67 0.27
C ALA A 465 23.67 -8.06 -0.31
N VAL A 466 23.30 -8.12 -1.58
CA VAL A 466 23.37 -9.35 -2.40
C VAL A 466 24.01 -9.00 -3.73
N GLN A 467 25.04 -9.73 -4.12
CA GLN A 467 25.76 -9.48 -5.36
C GLN A 467 26.08 -10.80 -6.09
N GLY A 468 25.80 -10.82 -7.39
CA GLY A 468 26.26 -11.89 -8.26
C GLY A 468 27.76 -11.78 -8.51
N LEU A 469 28.48 -12.87 -8.31
CA LEU A 469 29.93 -12.98 -8.51
C LEU A 469 30.24 -14.06 -9.56
N VAL A 470 31.11 -13.76 -10.51
CA VAL A 470 31.55 -14.74 -11.52
C VAL A 470 32.95 -15.18 -11.17
N LEU A 471 33.08 -16.42 -10.71
CA LEU A 471 34.37 -17.08 -10.52
C LEU A 471 34.89 -17.57 -11.86
N VAL A 472 36.12 -17.15 -12.21
CA VAL A 472 36.84 -17.68 -13.35
C VAL A 472 38.00 -18.54 -12.87
N LYS A 473 38.44 -19.50 -13.70
CA LYS A 473 39.59 -20.36 -13.40
C LYS A 473 40.91 -19.60 -13.60
#